data_8232a638851360cae93886b24658d225
#
_entry.id   8232a638851360cae93886b24658d225
#
_cell.length_a   1.000
_cell.length_b   1.000
_cell.length_c   1.000
_cell.angle_alpha   90.00
_cell.angle_beta   90.00
_cell.angle_gamma   90.00
#
_symmetry.space_group_name_H-M   'P 1'
#
loop_
_entity.id
_entity.type
_entity.pdbx_description
1 polymer ?
#
loop_
_entity_poly.entity_id
_entity_poly.type
_entity_poly.pdbx_seq_one_letter_code
_entity_poly.pdbx_strand_id
1 'polypeptide(L)'
;ESINPAGLGYYFYFLSRKDVERKQGQLKASADCVKIITINGNHNGDCDFLNSMLQGTNNIYGFEFFGGNDYPIGEDESPKSFDQLAGDSGFKRLGILRMDVDNLGKIFQEGFGENRSSFSRYAALSRSFDWFFKGYLNTLWKENFSTTTYIVYSGGDDLFIVGRWNDCIAFAELIRSEFKQYV
;
A
#
# COMPACT_ATOMS: atom_id res chain seq x y z
N GLU A 1 20.52 -3.55 0.49
CA GLU A 1 21.25 -2.34 0.10
C GLU A 1 20.97 -1.22 1.10
N SER A 2 21.98 -0.39 1.39
CA SER A 2 21.80 0.81 2.21
C SER A 2 21.94 2.04 1.33
N ILE A 3 21.06 3.01 1.51
CA ILE A 3 21.10 4.29 0.82
C ILE A 3 21.35 5.38 1.85
N ASN A 4 22.37 6.21 1.64
CA ASN A 4 22.63 7.40 2.44
C ASN A 4 22.39 8.65 1.58
N PRO A 5 21.17 9.23 1.62
CA PRO A 5 20.88 10.40 0.81
C PRO A 5 21.66 11.63 1.32
N ALA A 6 22.49 12.17 0.46
CA ALA A 6 23.13 13.49 0.64
C ALA A 6 23.90 13.71 1.96
N GLY A 7 24.44 12.67 2.57
CA GLY A 7 25.26 12.83 3.78
C GLY A 7 24.50 13.30 5.04
N LEU A 8 23.20 13.12 5.08
CA LEU A 8 22.34 13.57 6.19
C LEU A 8 22.48 12.74 7.48
N GLY A 9 23.41 11.80 7.54
CA GLY A 9 23.60 10.94 8.71
C GLY A 9 22.50 9.87 8.90
N TYR A 10 21.60 9.70 7.93
CA TYR A 10 20.58 8.66 7.93
C TYR A 10 20.95 7.56 6.95
N TYR A 11 20.72 6.31 7.37
CA TYR A 11 20.88 5.15 6.52
C TYR A 11 19.53 4.47 6.36
N PHE A 12 19.11 4.25 5.13
CA PHE A 12 17.90 3.50 4.79
C PHE A 12 18.27 2.07 4.41
N TYR A 13 17.66 1.11 5.07
CA TYR A 13 17.84 -0.31 4.79
C TYR A 13 16.50 -0.91 4.37
N PHE A 14 16.48 -1.52 3.20
CA PHE A 14 15.37 -2.36 2.76
C PHE A 14 15.75 -3.80 3.05
N LEU A 15 15.10 -4.40 4.03
CA LEU A 15 15.50 -5.68 4.58
C LEU A 15 14.30 -6.63 4.63
N SER A 16 14.51 -7.86 4.15
CA SER A 16 13.61 -8.96 4.50
C SER A 16 13.82 -9.38 5.96
N ARG A 17 12.87 -10.15 6.50
CA ARG A 17 12.99 -10.70 7.87
C ARG A 17 14.32 -11.48 8.07
N LYS A 18 14.71 -12.30 7.10
CA LYS A 18 16.00 -13.03 7.12
C LYS A 18 17.22 -12.11 7.10
N ASP A 19 17.12 -10.99 6.40
CA ASP A 19 18.21 -10.01 6.35
C ASP A 19 18.38 -9.27 7.67
N VAL A 20 17.29 -8.98 8.38
CA VAL A 20 17.33 -8.38 9.72
C VAL A 20 18.07 -9.31 10.69
N GLU A 21 17.73 -10.60 10.69
CA GLU A 21 18.42 -11.60 11.51
C GLU A 21 19.92 -11.61 11.25
N ARG A 22 20.30 -11.64 9.97
CA ARG A 22 21.72 -11.68 9.56
C ARG A 22 22.49 -10.40 9.90
N LYS A 23 21.85 -9.25 9.83
CA LYS A 23 22.48 -7.93 10.02
C LYS A 23 22.28 -7.34 11.41
N GLN A 24 21.69 -8.07 12.34
CA GLN A 24 21.36 -7.59 13.69
C GLN A 24 22.52 -6.88 14.39
N GLY A 25 23.70 -7.49 14.39
CA GLY A 25 24.88 -6.91 15.03
C GLY A 25 25.30 -5.58 14.40
N GLN A 26 25.25 -5.48 13.08
CA GLN A 26 25.58 -4.24 12.36
C GLN A 26 24.53 -3.13 12.64
N LEU A 27 23.25 -3.46 12.66
CA LEU A 27 22.18 -2.50 12.95
C LEU A 27 22.30 -1.95 14.36
N LYS A 28 22.61 -2.79 15.36
CA LYS A 28 22.83 -2.38 16.76
C LYS A 28 24.07 -1.51 16.95
N ALA A 29 25.14 -1.78 16.20
CA ALA A 29 26.41 -1.06 16.36
C ALA A 29 26.42 0.30 15.64
N SER A 30 25.52 0.53 14.68
CA SER A 30 25.59 1.67 13.77
C SER A 30 24.62 2.80 14.10
N ALA A 31 23.72 2.65 15.07
CA ALA A 31 22.69 3.66 15.31
C ALA A 31 22.27 3.79 16.79
N ASP A 32 22.16 5.02 17.26
CA ASP A 32 21.59 5.35 18.59
C ASP A 32 20.05 5.22 18.59
N CYS A 33 19.42 5.38 17.45
CA CYS A 33 17.99 5.26 17.24
C CYS A 33 17.70 4.60 15.90
N VAL A 34 16.77 3.65 15.90
CA VAL A 34 16.32 2.95 14.69
C VAL A 34 14.83 3.23 14.48
N LYS A 35 14.48 3.84 13.36
CA LYS A 35 13.09 3.93 12.92
C LYS A 35 12.77 2.76 12.00
N ILE A 36 11.77 1.99 12.38
CA ILE A 36 11.31 0.81 11.66
C ILE A 36 9.94 1.11 11.09
N ILE A 37 9.79 0.95 9.79
CA ILE A 37 8.49 1.11 9.11
C ILE A 37 8.16 -0.25 8.47
N THR A 38 7.08 -0.87 8.92
CA THR A 38 6.53 -2.05 8.27
C THR A 38 5.59 -1.63 7.15
N ILE A 39 5.73 -2.25 5.98
CA ILE A 39 4.93 -1.93 4.79
C ILE A 39 4.03 -3.13 4.50
N ASN A 40 2.71 -2.91 4.47
CA ASN A 40 1.68 -3.92 4.18
C ASN A 40 1.81 -5.24 4.99
N GLY A 41 2.61 -5.25 6.05
CA GLY A 41 2.93 -6.43 6.82
C GLY A 41 1.97 -6.68 7.98
N ASN A 42 2.19 -7.79 8.69
CA ASN A 42 1.58 -8.04 9.98
C ASN A 42 2.28 -7.19 11.05
N HIS A 43 1.78 -5.98 11.25
CA HIS A 43 2.41 -4.99 12.11
C HIS A 43 2.75 -5.53 13.51
N ASN A 44 1.82 -6.20 14.18
CA ASN A 44 2.05 -6.72 15.53
C ASN A 44 3.14 -7.81 15.55
N GLY A 45 3.03 -8.82 14.67
CA GLY A 45 4.00 -9.90 14.60
C GLY A 45 5.39 -9.42 14.15
N ASP A 46 5.45 -8.44 13.26
CA ASP A 46 6.71 -7.86 12.81
C ASP A 46 7.34 -6.98 13.90
N CYS A 47 6.55 -6.22 14.65
CA CYS A 47 7.05 -5.43 15.78
C CYS A 47 7.61 -6.31 16.89
N ASP A 48 6.93 -7.40 17.27
CA ASP A 48 7.40 -8.34 18.29
C ASP A 48 8.73 -8.99 17.88
N PHE A 49 8.82 -9.43 16.63
CA PHE A 49 10.05 -9.98 16.05
C PHE A 49 11.19 -8.96 16.11
N LEU A 50 10.95 -7.74 15.64
CA LEU A 50 11.97 -6.69 15.59
C LEU A 50 12.38 -6.22 17.00
N ASN A 51 11.45 -6.15 17.94
CA ASN A 51 11.75 -5.85 19.35
C ASN A 51 12.72 -6.89 19.95
N SER A 52 12.49 -8.18 19.67
CA SER A 52 13.38 -9.23 20.15
C SER A 52 14.78 -9.14 19.53
N MET A 53 14.85 -8.78 18.25
CA MET A 53 16.12 -8.68 17.50
C MET A 53 16.93 -7.43 17.84
N LEU A 54 16.28 -6.30 18.12
CA LEU A 54 16.91 -4.99 18.31
C LEU A 54 16.87 -4.50 19.77
N GLN A 55 16.88 -5.42 20.71
CA GLN A 55 17.00 -5.08 22.14
C GLN A 55 18.24 -4.23 22.43
N GLY A 56 18.08 -3.18 23.21
CA GLY A 56 19.16 -2.27 23.60
C GLY A 56 19.37 -1.08 22.67
N THR A 57 18.57 -0.94 21.60
CA THR A 57 18.49 0.28 20.78
C THR A 57 17.19 1.06 21.07
N ASN A 58 17.22 2.37 20.86
CA ASN A 58 16.00 3.19 20.88
C ASN A 58 15.22 2.98 19.58
N ASN A 59 14.13 2.21 19.65
CA ASN A 59 13.35 1.85 18.47
C ASN A 59 12.08 2.68 18.39
N ILE A 60 11.80 3.24 17.20
CA ILE A 60 10.55 3.90 16.86
C ILE A 60 9.88 3.06 15.79
N TYR A 61 8.64 2.63 16.03
CA TYR A 61 7.89 1.81 15.10
C TYR A 61 6.86 2.63 14.36
N GLY A 62 6.75 2.38 13.08
CA GLY A 62 5.73 2.92 12.19
C GLY A 62 5.13 1.83 11.33
N PHE A 63 3.94 2.08 10.83
CA PHE A 63 3.26 1.25 9.86
C PHE A 63 2.84 2.12 8.69
N GLU A 64 3.01 1.62 7.48
CA GLU A 64 2.59 2.31 6.27
C GLU A 64 1.93 1.33 5.31
N PHE A 65 0.79 1.72 4.78
CA PHE A 65 0.21 1.04 3.64
C PHE A 65 0.89 1.53 2.36
N PHE A 66 1.33 0.60 1.56
CA PHE A 66 1.85 0.87 0.23
C PHE A 66 0.82 0.42 -0.79
N GLY A 67 0.17 1.36 -1.43
CA GLY A 67 -0.86 1.09 -2.43
C GLY A 67 -0.26 0.64 -3.76
N GLY A 68 -0.78 -0.46 -4.28
CA GLY A 68 -0.29 -1.06 -5.50
C GLY A 68 0.78 -2.13 -5.28
N ASN A 69 1.32 -2.62 -6.39
CA ASN A 69 2.26 -3.75 -6.42
C ASN A 69 1.67 -5.06 -5.89
N ASP A 70 0.33 -5.16 -5.91
CA ASP A 70 -0.39 -6.39 -5.63
C ASP A 70 -0.78 -7.06 -6.95
N TYR A 71 -0.28 -8.27 -7.18
CA TYR A 71 -0.39 -8.98 -8.45
C TYR A 71 -0.74 -10.46 -8.25
N PRO A 72 -1.46 -11.05 -9.21
CA PRO A 72 -1.78 -12.46 -9.20
C PRO A 72 -0.53 -13.32 -9.39
N ILE A 73 -0.43 -14.37 -8.60
CA ILE A 73 0.64 -15.37 -8.72
C ILE A 73 0.13 -16.55 -9.54
N GLY A 74 0.96 -17.03 -10.47
CA GLY A 74 0.73 -18.22 -11.24
C GLY A 74 1.07 -19.51 -10.48
N GLU A 75 0.82 -20.65 -11.11
CA GLU A 75 1.13 -21.97 -10.54
C GLU A 75 2.63 -22.20 -10.32
N ASP A 76 3.47 -21.50 -11.06
CA ASP A 76 4.93 -21.52 -10.97
C ASP A 76 5.50 -20.53 -9.93
N GLU A 77 4.66 -19.98 -9.06
CA GLU A 77 5.01 -18.96 -8.06
C GLU A 77 5.53 -17.63 -8.65
N SER A 78 5.43 -17.45 -9.97
CA SER A 78 5.77 -16.19 -10.64
C SER A 78 4.55 -15.29 -10.83
N PRO A 79 4.74 -13.96 -11.02
CA PRO A 79 3.65 -13.07 -11.40
C PRO A 79 3.01 -13.51 -12.72
N LYS A 80 1.67 -13.55 -12.78
CA LYS A 80 0.96 -13.86 -14.03
C LYS A 80 1.29 -12.84 -15.11
N SER A 81 1.54 -13.34 -16.33
CA SER A 81 1.66 -12.48 -17.49
C SER A 81 0.32 -11.86 -17.89
N PHE A 82 0.33 -10.82 -18.70
CA PHE A 82 -0.89 -10.19 -19.19
C PHE A 82 -1.76 -11.13 -20.03
N ASP A 83 -1.14 -12.05 -20.76
CA ASP A 83 -1.89 -13.07 -21.52
C ASP A 83 -2.64 -14.02 -20.57
N GLN A 84 -2.03 -14.43 -19.48
CA GLN A 84 -2.66 -15.24 -18.44
C GLN A 84 -3.77 -14.45 -17.72
N LEU A 85 -3.59 -13.15 -17.48
CA LEU A 85 -4.61 -12.28 -16.90
C LEU A 85 -5.83 -12.10 -17.82
N ALA A 86 -5.63 -12.07 -19.14
CA ALA A 86 -6.74 -11.98 -20.10
C ALA A 86 -7.71 -13.17 -20.02
N GLY A 87 -7.28 -14.28 -19.40
CA GLY A 87 -8.07 -15.50 -19.18
C GLY A 87 -8.00 -16.48 -20.36
N ASP A 88 -8.37 -17.73 -20.08
CA ASP A 88 -8.21 -18.84 -21.02
C ASP A 88 -9.47 -19.17 -21.86
N SER A 89 -10.61 -18.61 -21.48
CA SER A 89 -11.91 -18.90 -22.10
C SER A 89 -12.71 -17.63 -22.40
N GLY A 90 -13.60 -17.70 -23.38
CA GLY A 90 -14.48 -16.61 -23.75
C GLY A 90 -13.79 -15.48 -24.50
N PHE A 91 -14.20 -14.26 -24.23
CA PHE A 91 -13.63 -13.05 -24.85
C PHE A 91 -12.35 -12.64 -24.14
N LYS A 92 -11.22 -13.13 -24.63
CA LYS A 92 -9.90 -12.87 -24.06
C LYS A 92 -9.47 -11.42 -24.30
N ARG A 93 -9.60 -10.59 -23.27
CA ARG A 93 -9.18 -9.18 -23.30
C ARG A 93 -8.67 -8.75 -21.94
N LEU A 94 -7.65 -7.92 -21.97
CA LEU A 94 -7.27 -7.12 -20.80
C LEU A 94 -8.18 -5.92 -20.69
N GLY A 95 -8.59 -5.64 -19.45
CA GLY A 95 -9.15 -4.38 -19.02
C GLY A 95 -8.07 -3.51 -18.40
N ILE A 96 -8.17 -2.23 -18.63
CA ILE A 96 -7.40 -1.20 -17.92
C ILE A 96 -8.41 -0.33 -17.20
N LEU A 97 -8.30 -0.28 -15.89
CA LEU A 97 -9.13 0.56 -15.04
C LEU A 97 -8.27 1.68 -14.48
N ARG A 98 -8.67 2.89 -14.76
CA ARG A 98 -8.16 4.08 -14.10
C ARG A 98 -9.33 4.79 -13.42
N MET A 99 -9.17 5.11 -12.15
CA MET A 99 -10.15 5.86 -11.37
C MET A 99 -9.44 7.00 -10.66
N ASP A 100 -10.21 8.07 -10.45
CA ASP A 100 -9.79 9.27 -9.76
C ASP A 100 -10.98 9.77 -8.92
N VAL A 101 -10.71 10.48 -7.82
CA VAL A 101 -11.77 11.04 -6.97
C VAL A 101 -12.24 12.38 -7.54
N ASP A 102 -13.48 12.39 -8.02
CA ASP A 102 -14.09 13.58 -8.55
C ASP A 102 -14.17 14.70 -7.51
N ASN A 103 -13.78 15.91 -7.93
CA ASN A 103 -13.92 17.13 -7.11
C ASN A 103 -13.16 17.09 -5.76
N LEU A 104 -12.06 16.35 -5.66
CA LEU A 104 -11.26 16.27 -4.43
C LEU A 104 -10.92 17.67 -3.89
N GLY A 105 -10.56 18.62 -4.75
CA GLY A 105 -10.30 20.00 -4.36
C GLY A 105 -11.47 20.66 -3.64
N LYS A 106 -12.72 20.42 -4.08
CA LYS A 106 -13.91 20.92 -3.39
C LYS A 106 -14.15 20.24 -2.05
N ILE A 107 -13.90 18.94 -1.97
CA ILE A 107 -14.00 18.20 -0.71
C ILE A 107 -13.08 18.83 0.32
N PHE A 108 -11.85 19.16 -0.05
CA PHE A 108 -10.91 19.84 0.83
C PHE A 108 -11.29 21.30 1.15
N GLN A 109 -11.85 22.05 0.20
CA GLN A 109 -12.19 23.46 0.40
C GLN A 109 -13.52 23.65 1.15
N GLU A 110 -14.53 22.88 0.83
CA GLU A 110 -15.92 23.10 1.25
C GLU A 110 -16.44 22.00 2.21
N GLY A 111 -15.78 20.82 2.24
CA GLY A 111 -16.27 19.64 2.96
C GLY A 111 -16.41 19.81 4.48
N PHE A 112 -15.75 20.79 5.07
CA PHE A 112 -15.84 21.06 6.51
C PHE A 112 -16.86 22.15 6.89
N GLY A 113 -17.48 22.82 5.91
CA GLY A 113 -18.39 23.94 6.14
C GLY A 113 -17.66 25.19 6.68
N GLU A 114 -18.42 26.29 6.77
CA GLU A 114 -17.89 27.56 7.24
C GLU A 114 -17.39 27.45 8.71
N ASN A 115 -16.21 27.99 8.98
CA ASN A 115 -15.55 28.04 10.28
C ASN A 115 -15.15 26.70 10.93
N ARG A 116 -15.18 25.57 10.17
CA ARG A 116 -14.74 24.26 10.67
C ARG A 116 -13.46 23.76 10.03
N SER A 117 -12.84 24.52 9.16
CA SER A 117 -11.55 24.15 8.54
C SER A 117 -10.42 24.31 9.55
N SER A 118 -9.57 23.28 9.69
CA SER A 118 -8.34 23.33 10.47
C SER A 118 -7.31 22.43 9.85
N PHE A 119 -6.03 22.73 10.07
CA PHE A 119 -4.93 21.90 9.56
C PHE A 119 -5.06 20.43 9.98
N SER A 120 -5.46 20.17 11.22
CA SER A 120 -5.67 18.81 11.73
C SER A 120 -6.78 18.06 11.00
N ARG A 121 -7.85 18.74 10.61
CA ARG A 121 -8.94 18.11 9.84
C ARG A 121 -8.52 17.81 8.40
N TYR A 122 -7.78 18.72 7.76
CA TYR A 122 -7.19 18.44 6.44
C TYR A 122 -6.25 17.23 6.49
N ALA A 123 -5.37 17.17 7.49
CA ALA A 123 -4.47 16.05 7.68
C ALA A 123 -5.21 14.73 7.98
N ALA A 124 -6.31 14.78 8.74
CA ALA A 124 -7.14 13.60 9.01
C ALA A 124 -7.84 13.11 7.73
N LEU A 125 -8.42 14.03 6.95
CA LEU A 125 -9.07 13.70 5.68
C LEU A 125 -8.07 13.08 4.69
N SER A 126 -6.90 13.69 4.52
CA SER A 126 -5.84 13.15 3.66
C SER A 126 -5.43 11.73 4.09
N ARG A 127 -5.25 11.47 5.39
CA ARG A 127 -4.98 10.13 5.91
C ARG A 127 -6.12 9.15 5.65
N SER A 128 -7.37 9.61 5.71
CA SER A 128 -8.52 8.75 5.42
C SER A 128 -8.48 8.27 3.97
N PHE A 129 -8.19 9.16 3.02
CA PHE A 129 -7.99 8.78 1.62
C PHE A 129 -6.84 7.78 1.46
N ASP A 130 -5.69 8.05 2.08
CA ASP A 130 -4.56 7.13 2.05
C ASP A 130 -4.92 5.75 2.60
N TRP A 131 -5.66 5.67 3.69
CA TRP A 131 -6.10 4.39 4.26
C TRP A 131 -7.05 3.63 3.34
N PHE A 132 -7.96 4.34 2.66
CA PHE A 132 -8.83 3.70 1.68
C PHE A 132 -8.03 3.17 0.50
N PHE A 133 -7.29 4.05 -0.19
CA PHE A 133 -6.62 3.70 -1.44
C PHE A 133 -5.37 2.83 -1.25
N LYS A 134 -4.61 2.99 -0.17
CA LYS A 134 -3.39 2.21 0.06
C LYS A 134 -3.61 0.98 0.96
N GLY A 135 -4.66 0.97 1.77
CA GLY A 135 -4.93 -0.11 2.73
C GLY A 135 -6.16 -0.92 2.40
N TYR A 136 -7.34 -0.31 2.48
CA TYR A 136 -8.60 -1.02 2.31
C TYR A 136 -8.78 -1.60 0.91
N LEU A 137 -8.37 -0.88 -0.11
CA LEU A 137 -8.40 -1.36 -1.49
C LEU A 137 -7.62 -2.67 -1.68
N ASN A 138 -6.47 -2.81 -1.05
CA ASN A 138 -5.67 -4.04 -1.11
C ASN A 138 -6.42 -5.22 -0.47
N THR A 139 -7.21 -4.97 0.58
CA THR A 139 -8.08 -5.99 1.20
C THR A 139 -9.21 -6.41 0.26
N LEU A 140 -9.92 -5.45 -0.34
CA LEU A 140 -10.96 -5.73 -1.33
C LEU A 140 -10.41 -6.53 -2.52
N TRP A 141 -9.25 -6.16 -3.02
CA TRP A 141 -8.57 -6.88 -4.08
C TRP A 141 -8.23 -8.31 -3.67
N LYS A 142 -7.64 -8.50 -2.52
CA LYS A 142 -7.20 -9.81 -2.02
C LYS A 142 -8.36 -10.78 -1.88
N GLU A 143 -9.51 -10.30 -1.42
CA GLU A 143 -10.71 -11.11 -1.21
C GLU A 143 -11.45 -11.47 -2.50
N ASN A 144 -11.42 -10.59 -3.51
CA ASN A 144 -12.32 -10.72 -4.66
C ASN A 144 -11.61 -10.88 -6.00
N PHE A 145 -10.43 -10.29 -6.19
CA PHE A 145 -9.80 -10.14 -7.52
C PHE A 145 -8.33 -10.53 -7.58
N SER A 146 -7.78 -11.12 -6.52
CA SER A 146 -6.36 -11.43 -6.39
C SER A 146 -5.81 -12.41 -7.44
N THR A 147 -6.67 -13.12 -8.15
CA THR A 147 -6.26 -14.09 -9.19
C THR A 147 -6.37 -13.56 -10.61
N THR A 148 -7.07 -12.45 -10.82
CA THR A 148 -7.48 -11.97 -12.15
C THR A 148 -7.13 -10.54 -12.46
N THR A 149 -6.75 -9.76 -11.46
CA THR A 149 -6.38 -8.36 -11.63
C THR A 149 -5.07 -8.02 -10.90
N TYR A 150 -4.39 -7.00 -11.39
CA TYR A 150 -3.15 -6.47 -10.83
C TYR A 150 -3.36 -5.01 -10.45
N ILE A 151 -3.17 -4.66 -9.19
CA ILE A 151 -3.09 -3.26 -8.75
C ILE A 151 -1.67 -2.77 -9.05
N VAL A 152 -1.52 -2.07 -10.14
CA VAL A 152 -0.21 -1.52 -10.55
C VAL A 152 0.17 -0.37 -9.60
N TYR A 153 -0.82 0.46 -9.28
CA TYR A 153 -0.62 1.60 -8.41
C TYR A 153 -1.95 2.02 -7.79
N SER A 154 -1.90 2.43 -6.53
CA SER A 154 -3.01 3.06 -5.83
C SER A 154 -2.47 4.00 -4.76
N GLY A 155 -2.98 5.21 -4.69
CA GLY A 155 -2.57 6.16 -3.65
C GLY A 155 -3.10 7.56 -3.86
N GLY A 156 -3.28 8.28 -2.76
CA GLY A 156 -3.90 9.60 -2.80
C GLY A 156 -5.37 9.51 -3.19
N ASP A 157 -5.68 9.83 -4.42
CA ASP A 157 -7.02 9.86 -5.00
C ASP A 157 -7.13 9.08 -6.31
N ASP A 158 -6.04 8.47 -6.74
CA ASP A 158 -5.88 7.90 -8.08
C ASP A 158 -5.46 6.43 -7.99
N LEU A 159 -5.94 5.61 -8.89
CA LEU A 159 -5.58 4.20 -8.99
C LEU A 159 -5.47 3.72 -10.43
N PHE A 160 -4.63 2.70 -10.63
CA PHE A 160 -4.44 2.05 -11.91
C PHE A 160 -4.39 0.53 -11.74
N ILE A 161 -5.33 -0.16 -12.39
CA ILE A 161 -5.50 -1.61 -12.32
C ILE A 161 -5.50 -2.18 -13.72
N VAL A 162 -4.87 -3.34 -13.90
CA VAL A 162 -4.88 -4.12 -15.14
C VAL A 162 -5.34 -5.53 -14.82
N GLY A 163 -6.17 -6.12 -15.65
CA GLY A 163 -6.62 -7.49 -15.44
C GLY A 163 -7.61 -7.96 -16.46
N ARG A 164 -8.33 -9.02 -16.14
CA ARG A 164 -9.43 -9.50 -16.98
C ARG A 164 -10.49 -8.41 -17.11
N TRP A 165 -10.93 -8.11 -18.31
CA TRP A 165 -11.77 -6.95 -18.61
C TRP A 165 -13.07 -6.87 -17.77
N ASN A 166 -13.78 -8.00 -17.62
CA ASN A 166 -15.02 -8.05 -16.82
C ASN A 166 -14.76 -7.88 -15.32
N ASP A 167 -13.64 -8.39 -14.82
CA ASP A 167 -13.26 -8.25 -13.42
C ASP A 167 -12.80 -6.83 -13.11
N CYS A 168 -12.18 -6.13 -14.07
CA CYS A 168 -11.91 -4.71 -13.94
C CYS A 168 -13.19 -3.88 -13.80
N ILE A 169 -14.26 -4.21 -14.54
CA ILE A 169 -15.56 -3.54 -14.41
C ILE A 169 -16.18 -3.83 -13.04
N ALA A 170 -16.24 -5.11 -12.65
CA ALA A 170 -16.79 -5.50 -11.35
C ALA A 170 -16.01 -4.87 -10.19
N PHE A 171 -14.70 -4.79 -10.30
CA PHE A 171 -13.87 -4.15 -9.28
C PHE A 171 -14.10 -2.64 -9.21
N ALA A 172 -14.28 -1.97 -10.36
CA ALA A 172 -14.64 -0.55 -10.37
C ALA A 172 -15.98 -0.27 -9.67
N GLU A 173 -16.98 -1.12 -9.90
CA GLU A 173 -18.28 -1.03 -9.22
C GLU A 173 -18.16 -1.25 -7.71
N LEU A 174 -17.38 -2.25 -7.29
CA LEU A 174 -17.12 -2.52 -5.89
C LEU A 174 -16.42 -1.34 -5.22
N ILE A 175 -15.32 -0.85 -5.81
CA ILE A 175 -14.57 0.30 -5.28
C ILE A 175 -15.50 1.51 -5.12
N ARG A 176 -16.32 1.80 -6.12
CA ARG A 176 -17.28 2.92 -6.07
C ARG A 176 -18.30 2.75 -4.95
N SER A 177 -18.81 1.53 -4.76
CA SER A 177 -19.78 1.23 -3.71
C SER A 177 -19.18 1.40 -2.32
N GLU A 178 -18.01 0.82 -2.10
CA GLU A 178 -17.28 0.88 -0.83
C GLU A 178 -16.84 2.31 -0.50
N PHE A 179 -16.32 3.03 -1.48
CA PHE A 179 -15.91 4.42 -1.28
C PHE A 179 -17.08 5.34 -0.88
N LYS A 180 -18.27 5.12 -1.43
CA LYS A 180 -19.47 5.87 -1.03
C LYS A 180 -19.91 5.61 0.41
N GLN A 181 -19.59 4.46 0.96
CA GLN A 181 -19.89 4.15 2.36
C GLN A 181 -18.81 4.68 3.30
N TYR A 182 -17.61 4.84 2.77
CA TYR A 182 -16.45 5.29 3.51
C TYR A 182 -16.43 6.81 3.73
N VAL A 183 -16.92 7.59 2.77
CA VAL A 183 -16.97 9.06 2.76
C VAL A 183 -18.38 9.52 3.06
#